data_0a1adcaa7d42564fcbd0a98588c3e707
#
_entry.id   0a1adcaa7d42564fcbd0a98588c3e707
#
_cell.length_a   1.000
_cell.length_b   1.000
_cell.length_c   1.000
_cell.angle_alpha   90.00
_cell.angle_beta   90.00
_cell.angle_gamma   90.00
#
_symmetry.space_group_name_H-M   'P 1'
#
loop_
_entity.id
_entity.type
_entity.pdbx_description
1 polymer ?
#
loop_
_entity_poly.entity_id
_entity_poly.type
_entity_poly.pdbx_seq_one_letter_code
_entity_poly.pdbx_strand_id
1 'polypeptide(L)'
;MAIRVYKPMTAGTRQRSVLTSEEITKKAPEKSLTVTKKKTNGRNNQGKITVRHRGGGVKRKYRLIDFKRRKDGITAIVTAIEYDPNRSANIALITYKDGEKAYIIAPKGLTVGTVVESGENVDIKVGNALPIMNIPVGTVIHNIELKPGKGASLARSAGASAQILGREEKYVLIRLGSGETRRILGTCRATIGVVGNEDYSLVKIGKAGRTRHKGFRPTVRGSVMNPNDHPHGGGEGRAPIGRSGPMTPWGKPALGYKTRKNKKASNKLIVKRVN
;
A
#
# COMPACT_ATOMS: atom_id res chain seq x y z
N MET A 1 10.76 17.34 -8.43
CA MET A 1 10.30 16.73 -7.15
C MET A 1 8.95 17.30 -6.78
N ALA A 2 7.97 16.46 -6.60
CA ALA A 2 6.61 16.88 -6.25
C ALA A 2 6.44 17.20 -4.75
N ILE A 3 7.46 17.77 -4.09
CA ILE A 3 7.46 18.05 -2.65
C ILE A 3 7.73 19.53 -2.38
N ARG A 4 6.79 20.15 -1.69
CA ARG A 4 6.94 21.51 -1.13
C ARG A 4 7.34 21.44 0.34
N VAL A 5 8.46 22.07 0.70
CA VAL A 5 8.91 22.24 2.09
C VAL A 5 8.42 23.60 2.61
N TYR A 6 7.93 23.63 3.86
CA TYR A 6 7.49 24.88 4.50
C TYR A 6 8.66 25.61 5.15
N LYS A 7 8.59 26.94 5.19
CA LYS A 7 9.53 27.77 5.96
C LYS A 7 9.40 27.46 7.46
N PRO A 8 10.51 27.44 8.22
CA PRO A 8 10.53 27.05 9.64
C PRO A 8 10.02 28.17 10.58
N MET A 9 8.83 28.71 10.33
CA MET A 9 8.28 29.83 11.08
C MET A 9 7.68 29.44 12.43
N THR A 10 7.13 28.24 12.54
CA THR A 10 6.51 27.72 13.77
C THR A 10 6.97 26.29 14.05
N ALA A 11 6.79 25.81 15.29
CA ALA A 11 7.12 24.43 15.65
C ALA A 11 6.42 23.41 14.71
N GLY A 12 5.19 23.67 14.28
CA GLY A 12 4.42 22.79 13.40
C GLY A 12 4.82 22.85 11.93
N THR A 13 5.49 23.91 11.48
CA THR A 13 5.95 24.10 10.08
C THR A 13 7.43 23.80 9.90
N ARG A 14 8.24 23.84 10.95
CA ARG A 14 9.71 23.69 10.94
C ARG A 14 10.19 22.47 10.13
N GLN A 15 9.54 21.34 10.25
CA GLN A 15 9.92 20.11 9.56
C GLN A 15 8.82 19.59 8.63
N ARG A 16 7.86 20.45 8.27
CA ARG A 16 6.72 20.04 7.49
C ARG A 16 7.03 20.06 5.99
N SER A 17 6.65 18.99 5.31
CA SER A 17 6.55 18.98 3.85
C SER A 17 5.19 18.42 3.39
N VAL A 18 4.82 18.70 2.16
CA VAL A 18 3.61 18.21 1.50
C VAL A 18 3.89 17.91 0.04
N LEU A 19 3.11 17.02 -0.56
CA LEU A 19 3.12 16.82 -2.00
C LEU A 19 2.47 18.02 -2.70
N THR A 20 2.99 18.43 -3.87
CA THR A 20 2.40 19.49 -4.69
C THR A 20 1.16 19.03 -5.42
N SER A 21 1.01 17.70 -5.59
CA SER A 21 -0.18 17.06 -6.21
C SER A 21 -0.45 17.54 -7.65
N GLU A 22 0.59 17.83 -8.41
CA GLU A 22 0.51 18.32 -9.80
C GLU A 22 -0.15 17.30 -10.74
N GLU A 23 0.01 16.00 -10.45
CA GLU A 23 -0.60 14.92 -11.24
C GLU A 23 -2.13 14.83 -11.09
N ILE A 24 -2.70 15.48 -10.07
CA ILE A 24 -4.13 15.36 -9.76
C ILE A 24 -4.93 16.31 -10.63
N THR A 25 -5.74 15.77 -11.52
CA THR A 25 -6.57 16.54 -12.45
C THR A 25 -7.99 16.81 -11.92
N LYS A 26 -8.52 15.95 -11.05
CA LYS A 26 -9.88 16.09 -10.48
C LYS A 26 -9.85 15.97 -8.96
N LYS A 27 -10.45 16.94 -8.27
CA LYS A 27 -10.50 16.99 -6.79
C LYS A 27 -11.68 16.21 -6.21
N ALA A 28 -12.84 16.25 -6.85
CA ALA A 28 -14.06 15.59 -6.39
C ALA A 28 -14.11 14.15 -6.90
N PRO A 29 -14.36 13.14 -6.02
CA PRO A 29 -14.47 11.76 -6.45
C PRO A 29 -15.78 11.50 -7.20
N GLU A 30 -15.81 10.47 -8.05
CA GLU A 30 -17.02 9.97 -8.68
C GLU A 30 -17.97 9.40 -7.62
N LYS A 31 -19.18 9.96 -7.52
CA LYS A 31 -20.12 9.63 -6.43
C LYS A 31 -20.55 8.17 -6.45
N SER A 32 -20.85 7.63 -7.64
CA SER A 32 -21.26 6.23 -7.84
C SER A 32 -20.22 5.20 -7.38
N LEU A 33 -18.94 5.55 -7.44
CA LEU A 33 -17.82 4.69 -7.05
C LEU A 33 -17.32 4.95 -5.61
N THR A 34 -18.11 5.67 -4.78
CA THR A 34 -17.73 5.94 -3.39
C THR A 34 -18.72 5.37 -2.40
N VAL A 35 -18.21 4.73 -1.36
CA VAL A 35 -19.01 4.20 -0.25
C VAL A 35 -18.57 4.76 1.09
N THR A 36 -19.50 4.83 2.04
CA THR A 36 -19.20 5.23 3.41
C THR A 36 -18.54 4.05 4.14
N LYS A 37 -17.38 4.28 4.74
CA LYS A 37 -16.67 3.28 5.54
C LYS A 37 -16.79 3.60 7.01
N LYS A 38 -17.42 2.73 7.78
CA LYS A 38 -17.43 2.79 9.25
C LYS A 38 -16.00 2.57 9.79
N LYS A 39 -15.62 3.34 10.81
CA LYS A 39 -14.32 3.21 11.47
C LYS A 39 -14.42 2.14 12.54
N THR A 40 -13.53 1.14 12.48
CA THR A 40 -13.44 0.08 13.51
C THR A 40 -12.56 0.49 14.70
N ASN A 41 -11.74 1.54 14.56
CA ASN A 41 -10.84 2.05 15.59
C ASN A 41 -9.95 0.96 16.23
N GLY A 42 -9.52 0.00 15.42
CA GLY A 42 -8.68 -1.11 15.86
C GLY A 42 -9.38 -2.18 16.70
N ARG A 43 -10.71 -2.21 16.68
CA ARG A 43 -11.54 -3.20 17.39
C ARG A 43 -12.03 -4.29 16.45
N ASN A 44 -12.16 -5.51 16.97
CA ASN A 44 -12.76 -6.65 16.28
C ASN A 44 -14.30 -6.63 16.37
N ASN A 45 -14.97 -7.68 15.87
CA ASN A 45 -16.42 -7.85 15.94
C ASN A 45 -16.97 -7.96 17.38
N GLN A 46 -16.13 -8.37 18.34
CA GLN A 46 -16.48 -8.45 19.77
C GLN A 46 -16.20 -7.12 20.53
N GLY A 47 -15.77 -6.06 19.85
CA GLY A 47 -15.43 -4.79 20.46
C GLY A 47 -14.05 -4.74 21.14
N LYS A 48 -13.29 -5.86 21.17
CA LYS A 48 -11.96 -5.93 21.78
C LYS A 48 -10.91 -5.27 20.89
N ILE A 49 -9.96 -4.56 21.48
CA ILE A 49 -8.84 -3.93 20.77
C ILE A 49 -7.88 -5.01 20.27
N THR A 50 -7.78 -5.18 18.95
CA THR A 50 -6.84 -6.09 18.29
C THR A 50 -5.66 -5.36 17.64
N VAL A 51 -5.86 -4.08 17.30
CA VAL A 51 -4.81 -3.19 16.77
C VAL A 51 -4.77 -1.95 17.64
N ARG A 52 -3.74 -1.81 18.47
CA ARG A 52 -3.59 -0.66 19.37
C ARG A 52 -3.31 0.63 18.61
N HIS A 53 -3.51 1.75 19.27
CA HIS A 53 -3.21 3.10 18.81
C HIS A 53 -3.93 3.48 17.49
N ARG A 54 -5.14 2.96 17.27
CA ARG A 54 -6.02 3.35 16.18
C ARG A 54 -7.27 4.02 16.70
N GLY A 55 -7.70 5.09 16.03
CA GLY A 55 -8.93 5.79 16.37
C GLY A 55 -8.90 7.27 16.04
N GLY A 56 -10.05 7.92 16.05
CA GLY A 56 -10.22 9.30 15.61
C GLY A 56 -9.94 9.47 14.11
N GLY A 57 -9.31 10.57 13.76
CA GLY A 57 -8.98 10.93 12.39
C GLY A 57 -10.16 11.50 11.60
N VAL A 58 -9.89 12.03 10.42
CA VAL A 58 -10.89 12.63 9.52
C VAL A 58 -11.82 11.57 8.95
N LYS A 59 -13.11 11.91 8.75
CA LYS A 59 -14.06 11.04 8.03
C LYS A 59 -13.61 10.87 6.58
N ARG A 60 -13.58 9.63 6.09
CA ARG A 60 -13.12 9.30 4.73
C ARG A 60 -14.18 8.48 4.01
N LYS A 61 -14.44 8.84 2.75
CA LYS A 61 -15.16 7.96 1.82
C LYS A 61 -14.18 6.94 1.23
N TYR A 62 -14.62 5.73 1.05
CA TYR A 62 -13.85 4.68 0.39
C TYR A 62 -14.17 4.68 -1.11
N ARG A 63 -13.14 4.63 -1.95
CA ARG A 63 -13.27 4.47 -3.41
C ARG A 63 -13.25 3.00 -3.74
N LEU A 64 -14.22 2.57 -4.55
CA LEU A 64 -14.26 1.20 -5.08
C LEU A 64 -13.21 1.11 -6.19
N ILE A 65 -12.13 0.38 -5.93
CA ILE A 65 -11.05 0.18 -6.91
C ILE A 65 -11.24 -1.17 -7.56
N ASP A 66 -11.15 -1.20 -8.88
CA ASP A 66 -11.13 -2.45 -9.64
C ASP A 66 -9.74 -3.10 -9.54
N PHE A 67 -9.59 -4.02 -8.58
CA PHE A 67 -8.40 -4.83 -8.41
C PHE A 67 -8.40 -6.09 -9.26
N LYS A 68 -9.51 -6.39 -9.95
CA LYS A 68 -9.69 -7.64 -10.70
C LYS A 68 -9.44 -7.46 -12.18
N ARG A 69 -9.76 -6.28 -12.72
CA ARG A 69 -9.60 -5.95 -14.14
C ARG A 69 -10.17 -7.03 -15.05
N ARG A 70 -11.46 -7.38 -14.83
CA ARG A 70 -12.12 -8.51 -15.53
C ARG A 70 -12.71 -8.18 -16.89
N LYS A 71 -12.79 -6.91 -17.27
CA LYS A 71 -13.31 -6.50 -18.57
C LYS A 71 -12.23 -6.70 -19.64
N ASP A 72 -12.12 -7.92 -20.13
CA ASP A 72 -11.15 -8.29 -21.16
C ASP A 72 -11.62 -7.81 -22.53
N GLY A 73 -10.67 -7.34 -23.35
CA GLY A 73 -10.91 -6.91 -24.74
C GLY A 73 -11.69 -5.59 -24.87
N ILE A 74 -12.06 -4.94 -23.76
CA ILE A 74 -12.74 -3.65 -23.81
C ILE A 74 -11.74 -2.56 -23.43
N THR A 75 -11.48 -1.64 -24.36
CA THR A 75 -10.61 -0.49 -24.11
C THR A 75 -11.29 0.51 -23.17
N ALA A 76 -10.50 1.13 -22.30
CA ALA A 76 -10.92 2.21 -21.45
C ALA A 76 -9.99 3.41 -21.58
N ILE A 77 -10.53 4.61 -21.44
CA ILE A 77 -9.77 5.86 -21.51
C ILE A 77 -9.64 6.42 -20.09
N VAL A 78 -8.44 6.89 -19.73
CA VAL A 78 -8.19 7.60 -18.47
C VAL A 78 -8.82 8.98 -18.57
N THR A 79 -9.85 9.23 -17.77
CA THR A 79 -10.59 10.50 -17.75
C THR A 79 -10.10 11.47 -16.68
N ALA A 80 -9.57 10.96 -15.56
CA ALA A 80 -9.01 11.79 -14.50
C ALA A 80 -8.03 11.03 -13.62
N ILE A 81 -7.11 11.76 -12.97
CA ILE A 81 -6.27 11.27 -11.88
C ILE A 81 -6.74 11.94 -10.61
N GLU A 82 -7.00 11.15 -9.56
CA GLU A 82 -7.61 11.60 -8.32
C GLU A 82 -6.82 11.18 -7.08
N TYR A 83 -6.97 11.96 -6.00
CA TYR A 83 -6.45 11.64 -4.68
C TYR A 83 -7.35 10.66 -3.95
N ASP A 84 -6.79 9.61 -3.34
CA ASP A 84 -7.51 8.72 -2.42
C ASP A 84 -6.95 8.83 -0.99
N PRO A 85 -7.75 9.26 0.01
CA PRO A 85 -7.30 9.37 1.41
C PRO A 85 -7.05 8.01 2.09
N ASN A 86 -7.41 6.89 1.46
CA ASN A 86 -7.31 5.54 2.03
C ASN A 86 -6.03 4.81 1.61
N ARG A 87 -5.28 5.36 0.67
CA ARG A 87 -4.02 4.79 0.16
C ARG A 87 -2.97 5.86 -0.07
N SER A 88 -1.73 5.44 -0.24
CA SER A 88 -0.61 6.33 -0.57
C SER A 88 -0.54 6.66 -2.05
N ALA A 89 -0.96 5.73 -2.93
CA ALA A 89 -1.00 5.91 -4.37
C ALA A 89 -2.18 6.78 -4.82
N ASN A 90 -2.00 7.55 -5.90
CA ASN A 90 -3.09 8.18 -6.63
C ASN A 90 -3.91 7.10 -7.36
N ILE A 91 -5.14 7.43 -7.73
CA ILE A 91 -6.04 6.56 -8.49
C ILE A 91 -6.40 7.23 -9.80
N ALA A 92 -6.62 6.44 -10.84
CA ALA A 92 -7.10 6.93 -12.13
C ALA A 92 -8.56 6.51 -12.32
N LEU A 93 -9.40 7.46 -12.69
CA LEU A 93 -10.75 7.20 -13.16
C LEU A 93 -10.66 6.83 -14.63
N ILE A 94 -11.13 5.65 -14.99
CA ILE A 94 -11.22 5.17 -16.37
C ILE A 94 -12.68 5.05 -16.78
N THR A 95 -12.94 5.32 -18.04
CA THR A 95 -14.25 5.11 -18.68
C THR A 95 -14.08 4.11 -19.81
N TYR A 96 -14.77 2.99 -19.72
CA TYR A 96 -14.79 1.98 -20.77
C TYR A 96 -15.63 2.44 -21.97
N LYS A 97 -15.42 1.82 -23.15
CA LYS A 97 -16.22 2.11 -24.35
C LYS A 97 -17.72 1.89 -24.15
N ASP A 98 -18.11 1.00 -23.24
CA ASP A 98 -19.52 0.74 -22.88
C ASP A 98 -20.10 1.78 -21.92
N GLY A 99 -19.35 2.83 -21.56
CA GLY A 99 -19.77 3.90 -20.66
C GLY A 99 -19.58 3.61 -19.17
N GLU A 100 -19.21 2.37 -18.77
CA GLU A 100 -18.96 2.05 -17.35
C GLU A 100 -17.69 2.74 -16.88
N LYS A 101 -17.76 3.31 -15.67
CA LYS A 101 -16.61 3.93 -15.02
C LYS A 101 -16.04 3.02 -13.95
N ALA A 102 -14.72 3.01 -13.81
CA ALA A 102 -14.02 2.30 -12.76
C ALA A 102 -12.81 3.09 -12.26
N TYR A 103 -12.38 2.82 -11.02
CA TYR A 103 -11.11 3.30 -10.52
C TYR A 103 -10.04 2.23 -10.62
N ILE A 104 -8.86 2.61 -11.05
CA ILE A 104 -7.64 1.77 -10.99
C ILE A 104 -6.55 2.49 -10.20
N ILE A 105 -5.52 1.76 -9.76
CA ILE A 105 -4.31 2.40 -9.21
C ILE A 105 -3.60 3.09 -10.37
N ALA A 106 -3.23 4.35 -10.20
CA ALA A 106 -2.50 5.11 -11.20
C ALA A 106 -1.02 4.70 -11.21
N PRO A 107 -0.51 4.09 -12.30
CA PRO A 107 0.92 3.89 -12.48
C PRO A 107 1.63 5.20 -12.78
N LYS A 108 2.94 5.22 -12.55
CA LYS A 108 3.83 6.34 -12.88
C LYS A 108 3.80 6.60 -14.39
N GLY A 109 3.66 7.86 -14.76
CA GLY A 109 3.63 8.29 -16.16
C GLY A 109 2.28 8.14 -16.87
N LEU A 110 1.23 7.68 -16.16
CA LEU A 110 -0.12 7.63 -16.72
C LEU A 110 -0.69 9.06 -16.80
N THR A 111 -1.22 9.45 -17.96
CA THR A 111 -1.84 10.76 -18.20
C THR A 111 -3.31 10.61 -18.59
N VAL A 112 -4.05 11.70 -18.46
CA VAL A 112 -5.43 11.77 -18.97
C VAL A 112 -5.42 11.60 -20.49
N GLY A 113 -6.39 10.85 -21.02
CA GLY A 113 -6.46 10.48 -22.45
C GLY A 113 -5.73 9.18 -22.80
N THR A 114 -4.89 8.64 -21.91
CA THR A 114 -4.23 7.34 -22.16
C THR A 114 -5.27 6.22 -22.23
N VAL A 115 -5.12 5.36 -23.23
CA VAL A 115 -5.94 4.14 -23.39
C VAL A 115 -5.32 3.02 -22.56
N VAL A 116 -6.14 2.31 -21.80
CA VAL A 116 -5.74 1.14 -21.00
C VAL A 116 -6.67 -0.02 -21.29
N GLU A 117 -6.09 -1.22 -21.31
CA GLU A 117 -6.79 -2.47 -21.63
C GLU A 117 -6.47 -3.57 -20.62
N SER A 118 -7.32 -4.58 -20.63
CA SER A 118 -7.11 -5.83 -19.89
C SER A 118 -7.40 -7.02 -20.80
N GLY A 119 -6.60 -8.06 -20.72
CA GLY A 119 -6.81 -9.26 -21.54
C GLY A 119 -5.55 -10.12 -21.65
N GLU A 120 -5.64 -11.21 -22.40
CA GLU A 120 -4.52 -12.13 -22.61
C GLU A 120 -3.54 -11.62 -23.67
N ASN A 121 -4.06 -11.01 -24.74
CA ASN A 121 -3.29 -10.55 -25.91
C ASN A 121 -3.33 -9.02 -26.01
N VAL A 122 -2.90 -8.34 -24.95
CA VAL A 122 -2.85 -6.89 -24.89
C VAL A 122 -1.41 -6.40 -24.96
N ASP A 123 -1.18 -5.25 -25.58
CA ASP A 123 0.14 -4.62 -25.69
C ASP A 123 0.80 -4.41 -24.32
N ILE A 124 2.13 -4.55 -24.28
CA ILE A 124 2.94 -4.32 -23.08
C ILE A 124 3.14 -2.82 -22.85
N LYS A 125 2.03 -2.13 -22.53
CA LYS A 125 1.99 -0.69 -22.22
C LYS A 125 1.69 -0.44 -20.74
N VAL A 126 2.19 0.67 -20.20
CA VAL A 126 1.94 1.05 -18.79
C VAL A 126 0.45 1.21 -18.54
N GLY A 127 -0.06 0.56 -17.49
CA GLY A 127 -1.49 0.57 -17.12
C GLY A 127 -2.29 -0.60 -17.65
N ASN A 128 -1.79 -1.36 -18.62
CA ASN A 128 -2.44 -2.57 -19.13
C ASN A 128 -2.30 -3.73 -18.15
N ALA A 129 -3.33 -4.57 -18.08
CA ALA A 129 -3.39 -5.71 -17.17
C ALA A 129 -3.50 -7.03 -17.93
N LEU A 130 -2.54 -7.94 -17.67
CA LEU A 130 -2.43 -9.24 -18.35
C LEU A 130 -2.21 -10.37 -17.34
N PRO A 131 -2.45 -11.64 -17.74
CA PRO A 131 -1.90 -12.79 -17.05
C PRO A 131 -0.36 -12.70 -17.01
N ILE A 132 0.23 -13.00 -15.85
CA ILE A 132 1.67 -12.79 -15.65
C ILE A 132 2.51 -13.65 -16.59
N MET A 133 1.99 -14.80 -17.03
CA MET A 133 2.65 -15.68 -18.01
C MET A 133 2.88 -14.98 -19.34
N ASN A 134 1.99 -14.08 -19.76
CA ASN A 134 2.06 -13.39 -21.05
C ASN A 134 2.96 -12.15 -21.03
N ILE A 135 3.42 -11.74 -19.84
CA ILE A 135 4.29 -10.56 -19.68
C ILE A 135 5.76 -10.97 -19.86
N PRO A 136 6.58 -10.29 -20.68
CA PRO A 136 7.98 -10.61 -20.88
C PRO A 136 8.81 -10.60 -19.60
N VAL A 137 9.83 -11.46 -19.54
CA VAL A 137 10.83 -11.45 -18.46
C VAL A 137 11.57 -10.12 -18.44
N GLY A 138 11.93 -9.64 -17.24
CA GLY A 138 12.55 -8.33 -17.03
C GLY A 138 11.55 -7.19 -16.86
N THR A 139 10.29 -7.36 -17.29
CA THR A 139 9.26 -6.31 -17.16
C THR A 139 8.97 -5.99 -15.71
N VAL A 140 8.79 -4.68 -15.44
CA VAL A 140 8.38 -4.18 -14.14
C VAL A 140 6.85 -4.12 -14.08
N ILE A 141 6.29 -4.69 -13.02
CA ILE A 141 4.85 -4.85 -12.82
C ILE A 141 4.43 -4.38 -11.42
N HIS A 142 3.16 -4.09 -11.28
CA HIS A 142 2.52 -3.76 -10.01
C HIS A 142 1.11 -4.37 -9.94
N ASN A 143 0.40 -4.15 -8.86
CA ASN A 143 -1.00 -4.59 -8.69
C ASN A 143 -1.19 -6.09 -8.99
N ILE A 144 -0.38 -6.93 -8.31
CA ILE A 144 -0.21 -8.35 -8.62
C ILE A 144 -1.17 -9.21 -7.82
N GLU A 145 -1.83 -10.16 -8.46
CA GLU A 145 -2.64 -11.19 -7.81
C GLU A 145 -1.78 -12.28 -7.18
N LEU A 146 -2.29 -12.90 -6.11
CA LEU A 146 -1.72 -14.08 -5.47
C LEU A 146 -2.51 -15.36 -5.76
N LYS A 147 -3.78 -15.21 -6.11
CA LYS A 147 -4.68 -16.29 -6.52
C LYS A 147 -5.49 -15.78 -7.69
N PRO A 148 -5.69 -16.58 -8.75
CA PRO A 148 -6.44 -16.14 -9.93
C PRO A 148 -7.83 -15.63 -9.56
N GLY A 149 -8.24 -14.50 -10.12
CA GLY A 149 -9.56 -13.90 -9.96
C GLY A 149 -9.89 -13.34 -8.57
N LYS A 150 -8.96 -13.43 -7.59
CA LYS A 150 -9.16 -12.83 -6.26
C LYS A 150 -9.00 -11.31 -6.28
N GLY A 151 -8.28 -10.78 -7.23
CA GLY A 151 -7.88 -9.39 -7.33
C GLY A 151 -6.48 -9.15 -6.73
N ALA A 152 -5.87 -8.09 -7.17
CA ALA A 152 -4.52 -7.73 -6.82
C ALA A 152 -4.31 -7.51 -5.32
N SER A 153 -3.19 -7.96 -4.81
CA SER A 153 -2.83 -7.89 -3.39
C SER A 153 -1.40 -7.40 -3.12
N LEU A 154 -0.47 -7.59 -4.03
CA LEU A 154 0.92 -7.15 -3.91
C LEU A 154 1.19 -5.89 -4.74
N ALA A 155 2.24 -5.13 -4.37
CA ALA A 155 2.73 -3.94 -5.06
C ALA A 155 1.61 -2.93 -5.39
N ARG A 156 0.90 -2.43 -4.36
CA ARG A 156 -0.21 -1.48 -4.50
C ARG A 156 0.04 -0.12 -3.86
N SER A 157 1.10 0.01 -3.07
CA SER A 157 1.46 1.27 -2.41
C SER A 157 2.22 2.18 -3.37
N ALA A 158 2.24 3.47 -3.10
CA ALA A 158 3.00 4.45 -3.86
C ALA A 158 4.47 4.02 -4.05
N GLY A 159 4.99 4.12 -5.27
CA GLY A 159 6.33 3.70 -5.64
C GLY A 159 6.59 2.19 -5.62
N ALA A 160 5.60 1.36 -5.26
CA ALA A 160 5.80 -0.08 -5.21
C ALA A 160 5.81 -0.71 -6.60
N SER A 161 6.71 -1.67 -6.79
CA SER A 161 6.81 -2.47 -8.00
C SER A 161 7.35 -3.87 -7.69
N ALA A 162 7.33 -4.73 -8.69
CA ALA A 162 7.99 -6.02 -8.69
C ALA A 162 8.52 -6.28 -10.10
N GLN A 163 9.51 -7.16 -10.23
CA GLN A 163 10.12 -7.51 -11.52
C GLN A 163 9.93 -8.99 -11.80
N ILE A 164 9.59 -9.34 -13.01
CA ILE A 164 9.55 -10.72 -13.50
C ILE A 164 10.98 -11.18 -13.76
N LEU A 165 11.40 -12.26 -13.10
CA LEU A 165 12.75 -12.82 -13.24
C LEU A 165 12.82 -14.00 -14.21
N GLY A 166 11.75 -14.80 -14.29
CA GLY A 166 11.73 -16.00 -15.13
C GLY A 166 10.34 -16.63 -15.14
N ARG A 167 10.16 -17.59 -16.04
CA ARG A 167 8.94 -18.37 -16.20
C ARG A 167 9.25 -19.84 -15.99
N GLU A 168 8.39 -20.52 -15.27
CA GLU A 168 8.33 -21.97 -15.13
C GLU A 168 7.03 -22.47 -15.80
N GLU A 169 6.83 -23.74 -15.94
CA GLU A 169 5.65 -24.32 -16.62
C GLU A 169 4.31 -23.75 -16.12
N LYS A 170 4.10 -23.69 -14.80
CA LYS A 170 2.85 -23.19 -14.14
C LYS A 170 3.05 -21.91 -13.37
N TYR A 171 4.30 -21.55 -13.08
CA TYR A 171 4.63 -20.45 -12.20
C TYR A 171 5.53 -19.44 -12.89
N VAL A 172 5.45 -18.22 -12.42
CA VAL A 172 6.36 -17.14 -12.78
C VAL A 172 7.12 -16.69 -11.53
N LEU A 173 8.43 -16.54 -11.66
CA LEU A 173 9.32 -16.04 -10.62
C LEU A 173 9.29 -14.52 -10.60
N ILE A 174 8.93 -13.94 -9.46
CA ILE A 174 8.82 -12.50 -9.29
C ILE A 174 9.67 -12.05 -8.12
N ARG A 175 10.49 -11.01 -8.33
CA ARG A 175 11.21 -10.29 -7.28
C ARG A 175 10.39 -9.09 -6.82
N LEU A 176 10.00 -9.07 -5.56
CA LEU A 176 9.28 -7.97 -4.93
C LEU A 176 10.24 -6.83 -4.56
N GLY A 177 9.71 -5.62 -4.33
CA GLY A 177 10.48 -4.47 -3.88
C GLY A 177 11.22 -4.68 -2.54
N SER A 178 10.79 -5.65 -1.73
CA SER A 178 11.53 -6.09 -0.52
C SER A 178 12.77 -6.93 -0.83
N GLY A 179 12.98 -7.39 -2.08
CA GLY A 179 14.01 -8.35 -2.46
C GLY A 179 13.57 -9.82 -2.34
N GLU A 180 12.39 -10.12 -1.75
CA GLU A 180 11.86 -11.48 -1.71
C GLU A 180 11.55 -11.97 -3.13
N THR A 181 12.05 -13.15 -3.48
CA THR A 181 11.72 -13.84 -4.73
C THR A 181 10.72 -14.94 -4.43
N ARG A 182 9.61 -14.93 -5.17
CA ARG A 182 8.54 -15.92 -5.00
C ARG A 182 7.93 -16.37 -6.31
N ARG A 183 7.34 -17.56 -6.27
CA ARG A 183 6.52 -18.16 -7.33
C ARG A 183 5.09 -17.64 -7.26
N ILE A 184 4.54 -17.25 -8.39
CA ILE A 184 3.12 -16.90 -8.55
C ILE A 184 2.58 -17.69 -9.74
N LEU A 185 1.34 -18.17 -9.67
CA LEU A 185 0.69 -18.87 -10.78
C LEU A 185 0.64 -17.96 -12.00
N GLY A 186 0.99 -18.48 -13.17
CA GLY A 186 1.02 -17.72 -14.43
C GLY A 186 -0.32 -17.13 -14.84
N THR A 187 -1.44 -17.77 -14.44
CA THR A 187 -2.81 -17.28 -14.66
C THR A 187 -3.21 -16.09 -13.77
N CYS A 188 -2.43 -15.77 -12.73
CA CYS A 188 -2.64 -14.54 -11.95
C CYS A 188 -2.40 -13.32 -12.82
N ARG A 189 -3.14 -12.25 -12.58
CA ARG A 189 -3.00 -10.99 -13.31
C ARG A 189 -2.06 -10.02 -12.61
N ALA A 190 -1.41 -9.19 -13.41
CA ALA A 190 -0.64 -8.04 -12.95
C ALA A 190 -0.82 -6.87 -13.92
N THR A 191 -0.52 -5.67 -13.45
CA THR A 191 -0.53 -4.45 -14.26
C THR A 191 0.91 -4.03 -14.56
N ILE A 192 1.17 -3.59 -15.78
CA ILE A 192 2.50 -3.17 -16.23
C ILE A 192 2.85 -1.79 -15.69
N GLY A 193 4.11 -1.62 -15.26
CA GLY A 193 4.66 -0.37 -14.73
C GLY A 193 4.85 -0.36 -13.22
N VAL A 194 5.22 0.81 -12.70
CA VAL A 194 5.43 1.12 -11.27
C VAL A 194 4.25 1.92 -10.75
N VAL A 195 3.85 1.76 -9.50
CA VAL A 195 2.82 2.61 -8.89
C VAL A 195 3.30 4.05 -8.78
N GLY A 196 2.48 5.01 -9.18
CA GLY A 196 2.80 6.45 -9.10
C GLY A 196 2.91 6.99 -7.68
N ASN A 197 3.13 8.31 -7.57
CA ASN A 197 3.25 9.05 -6.30
C ASN A 197 4.40 8.55 -5.39
N GLU A 198 5.54 8.19 -5.98
CA GLU A 198 6.71 7.63 -5.27
C GLU A 198 7.26 8.54 -4.16
N ASP A 199 7.17 9.85 -4.33
CA ASP A 199 7.61 10.87 -3.36
C ASP A 199 6.78 10.89 -2.06
N TYR A 200 5.68 10.14 -1.99
CA TYR A 200 4.83 10.06 -0.80
C TYR A 200 5.60 9.64 0.47
N SER A 201 6.59 8.75 0.33
CA SER A 201 7.42 8.27 1.44
C SER A 201 8.34 9.34 2.03
N LEU A 202 8.70 10.35 1.23
CA LEU A 202 9.61 11.44 1.62
C LEU A 202 8.91 12.57 2.38
N VAL A 203 7.57 12.56 2.44
CA VAL A 203 6.78 13.60 3.11
C VAL A 203 6.93 13.56 4.62
N LYS A 204 7.39 14.67 5.19
CA LYS A 204 7.49 14.87 6.64
C LYS A 204 6.18 15.44 7.20
N ILE A 205 5.59 14.74 8.17
CA ILE A 205 4.29 15.12 8.77
C ILE A 205 4.41 16.42 9.57
N GLY A 206 5.52 16.62 10.28
CA GLY A 206 5.90 17.85 10.97
C GLY A 206 5.27 18.06 12.37
N LYS A 207 4.06 17.54 12.65
CA LYS A 207 3.40 17.68 13.95
C LYS A 207 2.49 16.51 14.32
N ALA A 208 2.34 16.27 15.63
CA ALA A 208 1.51 15.19 16.17
C ALA A 208 0.03 15.29 15.75
N GLY A 209 -0.53 16.51 15.65
CA GLY A 209 -1.91 16.72 15.23
C GLY A 209 -2.22 16.17 13.83
N ARG A 210 -1.29 16.22 12.88
CA ARG A 210 -1.47 15.60 11.55
C ARG A 210 -1.50 14.08 11.62
N THR A 211 -0.71 13.48 12.50
CA THR A 211 -0.76 12.03 12.79
C THR A 211 -2.11 11.65 13.40
N ARG A 212 -2.64 12.49 14.31
CA ARG A 212 -4.00 12.33 14.87
C ARG A 212 -5.08 12.39 13.79
N HIS A 213 -5.00 13.32 12.84
CA HIS A 213 -5.93 13.42 11.70
C HIS A 213 -5.88 12.17 10.80
N LYS A 214 -4.75 11.50 10.70
CA LYS A 214 -4.62 10.22 9.97
C LYS A 214 -5.28 9.03 10.71
N GLY A 215 -5.69 9.20 11.98
CA GLY A 215 -6.33 8.16 12.77
C GLY A 215 -5.39 7.35 13.65
N PHE A 216 -4.18 7.86 13.89
CA PHE A 216 -3.24 7.28 14.84
C PHE A 216 -3.37 7.96 16.20
N ARG A 217 -3.53 7.19 17.26
CA ARG A 217 -3.49 7.67 18.64
C ARG A 217 -2.05 7.75 19.15
N PRO A 218 -1.77 8.56 20.17
CA PRO A 218 -0.47 8.60 20.82
C PRO A 218 -0.06 7.24 21.35
N THR A 219 1.24 6.96 21.34
CA THR A 219 1.85 5.75 21.90
C THR A 219 2.71 6.10 23.08
N VAL A 220 2.49 5.47 24.22
CA VAL A 220 3.31 5.58 25.43
C VAL A 220 4.44 4.57 25.34
N ARG A 221 5.66 4.98 25.66
CA ARG A 221 6.84 4.10 25.71
C ARG A 221 6.75 3.16 26.92
N GLY A 222 7.19 1.90 26.76
CA GLY A 222 7.20 0.94 27.85
C GLY A 222 8.05 1.38 29.06
N SER A 223 9.13 2.11 28.85
CA SER A 223 10.03 2.63 29.90
C SER A 223 9.41 3.69 30.82
N VAL A 224 8.24 4.23 30.50
CA VAL A 224 7.51 5.18 31.35
C VAL A 224 6.25 4.57 31.97
N MET A 225 6.11 3.26 31.87
CA MET A 225 5.04 2.49 32.48
C MET A 225 5.50 1.85 33.79
N ASN A 226 4.57 1.32 34.56
CA ASN A 226 4.88 0.54 35.76
C ASN A 226 5.44 -0.86 35.39
N PRO A 227 6.16 -1.52 36.31
CA PRO A 227 6.73 -2.86 36.06
C PRO A 227 5.71 -3.94 35.71
N ASN A 228 4.47 -3.83 36.20
CA ASN A 228 3.36 -4.73 35.89
C ASN A 228 2.75 -4.50 34.49
N ASP A 229 2.93 -3.31 33.91
CA ASP A 229 2.33 -2.95 32.62
C ASP A 229 3.26 -3.26 31.42
N HIS A 230 4.57 -3.22 31.64
CA HIS A 230 5.56 -3.45 30.59
C HIS A 230 6.88 -4.00 31.16
N PRO A 231 7.56 -4.94 30.44
CA PRO A 231 8.88 -5.44 30.86
C PRO A 231 9.98 -4.40 30.99
N HIS A 232 9.79 -3.19 30.42
CA HIS A 232 10.72 -2.06 30.52
C HIS A 232 10.27 -1.05 31.59
N GLY A 233 9.20 -1.33 32.32
CA GLY A 233 8.63 -0.42 33.30
C GLY A 233 9.44 -0.41 34.62
N GLY A 234 9.23 0.67 35.39
CA GLY A 234 9.88 0.91 36.67
C GLY A 234 11.18 1.69 36.60
N GLY A 235 11.78 1.94 37.75
CA GLY A 235 13.01 2.70 37.93
C GLY A 235 12.78 4.18 38.21
N GLU A 236 13.85 4.88 38.61
CA GLU A 236 13.87 6.30 38.92
C GLU A 236 14.15 7.13 37.66
N GLY A 237 13.42 8.22 37.46
CA GLY A 237 13.63 9.20 36.39
C GLY A 237 13.59 8.57 35.00
N ARG A 238 14.64 8.79 34.21
CA ARG A 238 14.78 8.21 32.84
C ARG A 238 15.52 6.87 32.92
N ALA A 239 14.81 5.83 33.35
CA ALA A 239 15.38 4.50 33.44
C ALA A 239 15.69 3.87 32.07
N PRO A 240 16.77 3.08 31.93
CA PRO A 240 17.09 2.29 30.75
C PRO A 240 16.13 1.10 30.59
N ILE A 241 16.27 0.34 29.52
CA ILE A 241 15.45 -0.87 29.24
C ILE A 241 15.68 -1.94 30.31
N GLY A 242 16.89 -2.01 30.94
CA GLY A 242 17.22 -2.96 31.99
C GLY A 242 17.25 -4.43 31.56
N ARG A 243 17.38 -4.71 30.26
CA ARG A 243 17.41 -6.05 29.67
C ARG A 243 18.39 -6.11 28.51
N SER A 244 18.81 -7.32 28.13
CA SER A 244 19.73 -7.56 27.00
C SER A 244 19.25 -7.00 25.65
N GLY A 245 17.94 -6.78 25.50
CA GLY A 245 17.37 -6.20 24.29
C GLY A 245 15.94 -5.71 24.50
N PRO A 246 15.38 -4.92 23.57
CA PRO A 246 14.03 -4.40 23.68
C PRO A 246 12.99 -5.51 23.58
N MET A 247 11.97 -5.42 24.41
CA MET A 247 10.86 -6.39 24.49
C MET A 247 9.51 -5.75 24.14
N THR A 248 8.60 -6.59 23.69
CA THR A 248 7.19 -6.25 23.54
C THR A 248 6.49 -6.25 24.91
N PRO A 249 5.28 -5.67 25.06
CA PRO A 249 4.51 -5.74 26.31
C PRO A 249 4.25 -7.18 26.83
N TRP A 250 4.35 -8.16 25.95
CA TRP A 250 4.16 -9.58 26.26
C TRP A 250 5.47 -10.34 26.52
N GLY A 251 6.59 -9.63 26.74
CA GLY A 251 7.89 -10.22 27.06
C GLY A 251 8.65 -10.89 25.91
N LYS A 252 8.17 -10.75 24.66
CA LYS A 252 8.88 -11.27 23.49
C LYS A 252 9.89 -10.24 22.96
N PRO A 253 11.04 -10.66 22.39
CA PRO A 253 11.96 -9.75 21.72
C PRO A 253 11.25 -8.87 20.66
N ALA A 254 11.48 -7.56 20.70
CA ALA A 254 10.83 -6.62 19.79
C ALA A 254 11.56 -6.50 18.44
N LEU A 255 12.87 -6.73 18.39
CA LEU A 255 13.71 -6.64 17.20
C LEU A 255 14.31 -8.01 16.86
N GLY A 256 14.47 -8.29 15.57
CA GLY A 256 15.11 -9.49 15.06
C GLY A 256 14.33 -10.80 15.19
N TYR A 257 13.23 -10.81 15.92
CA TYR A 257 12.42 -12.02 16.10
C TYR A 257 11.58 -12.35 14.86
N LYS A 258 11.82 -13.54 14.28
CA LYS A 258 11.10 -14.02 13.09
C LYS A 258 9.69 -14.51 13.49
N THR A 259 8.65 -13.72 13.21
CA THR A 259 7.26 -14.02 13.60
C THR A 259 6.49 -14.89 12.60
N ARG A 260 7.02 -15.06 11.37
CA ARG A 260 6.36 -15.89 10.36
C ARG A 260 6.39 -17.37 10.79
N LYS A 261 5.22 -18.02 10.82
CA LYS A 261 5.10 -19.45 11.18
C LYS A 261 5.78 -20.33 10.11
N ASN A 262 6.63 -21.28 10.53
CA ASN A 262 7.37 -22.17 9.63
C ASN A 262 6.43 -23.08 8.80
N LYS A 263 5.32 -23.53 9.39
CA LYS A 263 4.32 -24.42 8.73
C LYS A 263 3.32 -23.66 7.81
N LYS A 264 3.55 -22.40 7.50
CA LYS A 264 2.63 -21.65 6.62
C LYS A 264 2.70 -22.18 5.19
N ALA A 265 1.57 -22.61 4.61
CA ALA A 265 1.50 -23.20 3.27
C ALA A 265 2.17 -22.33 2.18
N SER A 266 2.06 -21.01 2.26
CA SER A 266 2.71 -20.09 1.32
C SER A 266 4.24 -20.06 1.39
N ASN A 267 4.89 -20.79 2.32
CA ASN A 267 6.35 -20.91 2.36
C ASN A 267 6.90 -21.68 1.16
N LYS A 268 6.13 -22.64 0.63
CA LYS A 268 6.49 -23.40 -0.59
C LYS A 268 6.66 -22.51 -1.83
N LEU A 269 6.02 -21.35 -1.84
CA LEU A 269 6.07 -20.39 -2.95
C LEU A 269 7.17 -19.34 -2.82
N ILE A 270 7.92 -19.31 -1.73
CA ILE A 270 9.04 -18.39 -1.52
C ILE A 270 10.32 -19.10 -1.89
N VAL A 271 11.02 -18.61 -2.91
CA VAL A 271 12.29 -19.16 -3.41
C VAL A 271 13.47 -18.57 -2.62
N LYS A 272 13.49 -17.25 -2.50
CA LYS A 272 14.53 -16.53 -1.76
C LYS A 272 13.88 -15.53 -0.80
N ARG A 273 14.25 -15.59 0.48
CA ARG A 273 13.87 -14.58 1.48
C ARG A 273 14.92 -13.48 1.55
N VAL A 274 14.48 -12.30 1.94
CA VAL A 274 15.39 -11.28 2.47
C VAL A 274 15.73 -11.69 3.89
N ASN A 275 17.00 -11.68 4.23
CA ASN A 275 17.54 -12.05 5.56
C ASN A 275 16.99 -11.15 6.67
#